data_2dff48efbb25005911622c9a0c2d40a7
#
_entry.id   2dff48efbb25005911622c9a0c2d40a7
#
_cell.length_a   1.000
_cell.length_b   1.000
_cell.length_c   1.000
_cell.angle_alpha   90.00
_cell.angle_beta   90.00
_cell.angle_gamma   90.00
#
_symmetry.space_group_name_H-M   'P 1'
#
loop_
_entity.id
_entity.type
_entity.pdbx_description
1 polymer ?
#
loop_
_entity_poly.entity_id
_entity_poly.type
_entity_poly.pdbx_seq_one_letter_code
_entity_poly.pdbx_strand_id
1 'polypeptide(L)'
;MAWLAADADFNPDQLGLNVIGIASEIARHDSGEHAHKMGQLLFTNSGSIRITLSGQLCILPPAHIAWIPPDTTHRAEMSQVTGYRSVYINTVQYPILPKEVKVLQVSSLLKEILERIAFADFDTDWSKRPFLDLLNVGLNEIETASSVSVILQFPTDRRLRKFLGTELLPHLNVFADLVGLSEKTIGRIFLRETGLNYQQWRQQWRFLKAIELLSKNEKISVISHHLGFSCESAFIAFFKRMSGKSPRMLIKKDQS
;
A
#
# COMPACT_ATOMS: atom_id res chain seq x y z
N MET A 1 -24.13 5.21 9.99
CA MET A 1 -23.20 4.30 9.25
C MET A 1 -22.41 5.13 8.26
N ALA A 2 -21.11 5.17 8.42
CA ALA A 2 -20.20 5.96 7.59
C ALA A 2 -19.95 5.29 6.21
N TRP A 3 -21.03 5.00 5.50
CA TRP A 3 -20.97 4.47 4.15
C TRP A 3 -20.92 5.61 3.14
N LEU A 4 -19.83 5.68 2.36
CA LEU A 4 -19.69 6.68 1.30
C LEU A 4 -19.90 6.04 -0.07
N ALA A 5 -20.60 6.77 -0.95
CA ALA A 5 -20.66 6.45 -2.36
C ALA A 5 -19.25 6.53 -2.99
N ALA A 6 -19.03 5.77 -4.04
CA ALA A 6 -17.71 5.66 -4.68
C ALA A 6 -17.17 6.99 -5.26
N ASP A 7 -18.05 7.93 -5.53
CA ASP A 7 -17.80 9.26 -6.11
C ASP A 7 -17.97 10.40 -5.09
N ALA A 8 -18.21 10.09 -3.81
CA ALA A 8 -18.35 11.10 -2.78
C ALA A 8 -17.03 11.81 -2.52
N ASP A 9 -17.05 13.14 -2.60
CA ASP A 9 -15.95 13.98 -2.12
C ASP A 9 -15.94 13.96 -0.59
N PHE A 10 -14.84 13.53 0.00
CA PHE A 10 -14.71 13.38 1.43
C PHE A 10 -13.43 14.00 1.96
N ASN A 11 -13.58 14.94 2.90
CA ASN A 11 -12.47 15.57 3.60
C ASN A 11 -12.60 15.34 5.11
N PRO A 12 -11.75 14.51 5.74
CA PRO A 12 -11.81 14.21 7.16
C PRO A 12 -11.57 15.43 8.04
N ASP A 13 -10.80 16.41 7.56
CA ASP A 13 -10.42 17.59 8.33
C ASP A 13 -11.61 18.55 8.62
N GLN A 14 -12.70 18.42 7.85
CA GLN A 14 -13.90 19.26 8.03
C GLN A 14 -14.82 18.80 9.16
N LEU A 15 -14.67 17.58 9.65
CA LEU A 15 -15.57 17.00 10.64
C LEU A 15 -15.21 17.36 12.09
N GLY A 16 -13.96 17.77 12.36
CA GLY A 16 -13.50 18.12 13.71
C GLY A 16 -13.51 16.96 14.72
N LEU A 17 -13.50 15.71 14.23
CA LEU A 17 -13.53 14.49 15.03
C LEU A 17 -12.14 13.93 15.26
N ASN A 18 -11.93 13.15 16.34
CA ASN A 18 -10.64 12.53 16.63
C ASN A 18 -10.45 11.16 15.97
N VAL A 19 -11.52 10.46 15.67
CA VAL A 19 -11.52 9.17 14.96
C VAL A 19 -12.69 9.16 13.99
N ILE A 20 -12.43 8.81 12.74
CA ILE A 20 -13.42 8.75 11.67
C ILE A 20 -13.22 7.43 10.92
N GLY A 21 -14.28 6.65 10.79
CA GLY A 21 -14.31 5.45 9.98
C GLY A 21 -15.06 5.66 8.68
N ILE A 22 -14.60 5.05 7.60
CA ILE A 22 -15.26 5.02 6.30
C ILE A 22 -15.27 3.60 5.75
N ALA A 23 -16.43 3.16 5.32
CA ALA A 23 -16.62 1.93 4.56
C ALA A 23 -17.20 2.25 3.18
N SER A 24 -16.70 1.60 2.14
CA SER A 24 -17.24 1.72 0.78
C SER A 24 -16.97 0.46 -0.04
N GLU A 25 -17.85 0.17 -0.99
CA GLU A 25 -17.65 -0.88 -2.00
C GLU A 25 -17.23 -0.23 -3.32
N ILE A 26 -16.02 0.29 -3.33
CA ILE A 26 -15.43 0.97 -4.50
C ILE A 26 -14.79 -0.07 -5.41
N ALA A 27 -15.32 -0.26 -6.61
CA ALA A 27 -14.71 -1.16 -7.59
C ALA A 27 -13.50 -0.53 -8.29
N ARG A 28 -13.58 0.76 -8.59
CA ARG A 28 -12.51 1.54 -9.21
C ARG A 28 -12.57 2.97 -8.69
N HIS A 29 -11.44 3.45 -8.18
CA HIS A 29 -11.34 4.81 -7.64
C HIS A 29 -9.91 5.33 -7.77
N ASP A 30 -9.80 6.63 -7.93
CA ASP A 30 -8.57 7.39 -7.93
C ASP A 30 -8.81 8.63 -7.08
N SER A 31 -8.17 8.69 -5.92
CA SER A 31 -8.38 9.80 -4.98
C SER A 31 -7.81 11.14 -5.47
N GLY A 32 -7.02 11.14 -6.56
CA GLY A 32 -6.16 12.27 -6.86
C GLY A 32 -5.06 12.48 -5.82
N GLU A 33 -4.17 13.42 -6.08
CA GLU A 33 -3.11 13.80 -5.13
C GLU A 33 -3.70 14.73 -4.06
N HIS A 34 -3.59 14.35 -2.79
CA HIS A 34 -4.12 15.10 -1.66
C HIS A 34 -3.33 14.85 -0.38
N ALA A 35 -3.59 15.64 0.65
CA ALA A 35 -3.11 15.47 2.02
C ALA A 35 -4.21 15.86 3.00
N HIS A 36 -4.14 15.36 4.23
CA HIS A 36 -5.05 15.68 5.33
C HIS A 36 -4.29 15.76 6.66
N LYS A 37 -4.84 16.47 7.65
CA LYS A 37 -4.23 16.69 8.97
C LYS A 37 -4.35 15.49 9.90
N MET A 38 -5.22 14.55 9.58
CA MET A 38 -5.37 13.29 10.32
C MET A 38 -4.45 12.22 9.75
N GLY A 39 -3.93 11.31 10.57
CA GLY A 39 -3.30 10.10 10.08
C GLY A 39 -4.35 9.13 9.54
N GLN A 40 -4.01 8.34 8.51
CA GLN A 40 -4.94 7.43 7.84
C GLN A 40 -4.44 5.99 7.89
N LEU A 41 -5.31 5.08 8.30
CA LEU A 41 -5.19 3.63 8.11
C LEU A 41 -6.05 3.23 6.92
N LEU A 42 -5.42 2.68 5.90
CA LEU A 42 -6.07 2.32 4.63
C LEU A 42 -5.93 0.82 4.39
N PHE A 43 -7.04 0.13 4.08
CA PHE A 43 -7.03 -1.30 3.78
C PHE A 43 -8.19 -1.74 2.89
N THR A 44 -8.12 -2.98 2.42
CA THR A 44 -9.13 -3.60 1.56
C THR A 44 -9.28 -5.07 1.86
N ASN A 45 -10.48 -5.62 1.66
CA ASN A 45 -10.77 -7.03 1.84
C ASN A 45 -10.32 -7.88 0.64
N SER A 46 -10.33 -7.31 -0.57
CA SER A 46 -9.76 -7.97 -1.76
C SER A 46 -9.28 -6.93 -2.78
N GLY A 47 -8.46 -7.38 -3.72
CA GLY A 47 -7.77 -6.48 -4.64
C GLY A 47 -6.49 -5.91 -4.03
N SER A 48 -5.93 -4.88 -4.63
CA SER A 48 -4.79 -4.13 -4.09
C SER A 48 -4.99 -2.63 -4.28
N ILE A 49 -4.42 -1.85 -3.39
CA ILE A 49 -4.41 -0.39 -3.51
C ILE A 49 -3.00 0.04 -3.89
N ARG A 50 -2.88 0.80 -4.96
CA ARG A 50 -1.66 1.46 -5.36
C ARG A 50 -1.60 2.82 -4.68
N ILE A 51 -0.63 3.04 -3.81
CA ILE A 51 -0.44 4.30 -3.10
C ILE A 51 0.83 4.95 -3.64
N THR A 52 0.68 6.10 -4.28
CA THR A 52 1.80 6.93 -4.72
C THR A 52 2.04 8.01 -3.68
N LEU A 53 3.28 8.10 -3.22
CA LEU A 53 3.78 9.09 -2.27
C LEU A 53 4.83 9.95 -2.98
N SER A 54 5.29 11.02 -2.34
CA SER A 54 6.38 11.84 -2.89
C SER A 54 7.65 11.01 -3.14
N GLY A 55 7.87 10.58 -4.40
CA GLY A 55 9.02 9.76 -4.80
C GLY A 55 8.98 8.29 -4.37
N GLN A 56 7.84 7.79 -3.88
CA GLN A 56 7.69 6.39 -3.45
C GLN A 56 6.42 5.77 -4.03
N LEU A 57 6.45 4.46 -4.20
CA LEU A 57 5.30 3.65 -4.53
C LEU A 57 5.11 2.54 -3.50
N CYS A 58 3.88 2.39 -3.04
CA CYS A 58 3.44 1.25 -2.23
C CYS A 58 2.35 0.49 -2.99
N ILE A 59 2.42 -0.83 -2.99
CA ILE A 59 1.31 -1.70 -3.41
C ILE A 59 0.80 -2.41 -2.16
N LEU A 60 -0.35 -1.99 -1.70
CA LEU A 60 -1.01 -2.54 -0.51
C LEU A 60 -1.82 -3.78 -0.89
N PRO A 61 -1.40 -4.99 -0.51
CA PRO A 61 -2.16 -6.20 -0.75
C PRO A 61 -3.28 -6.37 0.29
N PRO A 62 -4.23 -7.30 0.07
CA PRO A 62 -5.20 -7.70 1.09
C PRO A 62 -4.51 -8.17 2.39
N ALA A 63 -5.21 -8.09 3.50
CA ALA A 63 -4.72 -8.45 4.84
C ALA A 63 -3.50 -7.62 5.32
N HIS A 64 -3.30 -6.44 4.74
CA HIS A 64 -2.33 -5.45 5.19
C HIS A 64 -3.00 -4.09 5.31
N ILE A 65 -2.42 -3.23 6.16
CA ILE A 65 -2.86 -1.85 6.36
C ILE A 65 -1.72 -0.93 5.95
N ALA A 66 -2.02 0.10 5.17
CA ALA A 66 -1.12 1.23 5.02
C ALA A 66 -1.44 2.27 6.10
N TRP A 67 -0.45 2.63 6.88
CA TRP A 67 -0.47 3.82 7.72
C TRP A 67 0.15 4.98 6.99
N ILE A 68 -0.58 6.07 6.85
CA ILE A 68 -0.17 7.33 6.22
C ILE A 68 -0.23 8.41 7.29
N PRO A 69 0.90 8.98 7.74
CA PRO A 69 0.91 10.04 8.75
C PRO A 69 0.23 11.32 8.26
N PRO A 70 -0.15 12.23 9.18
CA PRO A 70 -0.65 13.56 8.84
C PRO A 70 0.24 14.31 7.85
N ASP A 71 -0.36 15.20 7.07
CA ASP A 71 0.30 16.10 6.11
C ASP A 71 1.14 15.38 5.03
N THR A 72 0.98 14.07 4.88
CA THR A 72 1.66 13.28 3.86
C THR A 72 0.89 13.34 2.55
N THR A 73 1.46 14.00 1.54
CA THR A 73 0.89 14.03 0.20
C THR A 73 0.90 12.64 -0.41
N HIS A 74 -0.26 12.15 -0.82
CA HIS A 74 -0.43 10.81 -1.40
C HIS A 74 -1.60 10.76 -2.39
N ARG A 75 -1.60 9.68 -3.21
CA ARG A 75 -2.69 9.32 -4.13
C ARG A 75 -2.93 7.83 -4.01
N ALA A 76 -4.18 7.44 -3.84
CA ALA A 76 -4.61 6.04 -3.77
C ALA A 76 -5.41 5.67 -5.03
N GLU A 77 -4.86 4.75 -5.83
CA GLU A 77 -5.48 4.22 -7.04
C GLU A 77 -5.92 2.77 -6.80
N MET A 78 -7.16 2.48 -7.12
CA MET A 78 -7.79 1.19 -6.93
C MET A 78 -8.40 0.68 -8.23
N SER A 79 -8.23 -0.63 -8.46
CA SER A 79 -8.93 -1.32 -9.53
C SER A 79 -9.36 -2.70 -9.03
N GLN A 80 -10.64 -3.05 -9.19
CA GLN A 80 -11.20 -4.32 -8.72
C GLN A 80 -11.04 -4.57 -7.21
N VAL A 81 -11.14 -3.51 -6.40
CA VAL A 81 -11.13 -3.59 -4.93
C VAL A 81 -12.54 -3.88 -4.43
N THR A 82 -12.65 -4.73 -3.41
CA THR A 82 -13.88 -4.89 -2.62
C THR A 82 -13.59 -4.65 -1.16
N GLY A 83 -14.56 -4.03 -0.47
CA GLY A 83 -14.40 -3.75 0.95
C GLY A 83 -13.31 -2.72 1.22
N TYR A 84 -13.36 -1.57 0.55
CA TYR A 84 -12.50 -0.43 0.89
C TYR A 84 -12.83 0.10 2.28
N ARG A 85 -11.81 0.26 3.10
CA ARG A 85 -11.91 0.81 4.45
C ARG A 85 -10.84 1.86 4.67
N SER A 86 -11.23 2.94 5.29
CA SER A 86 -10.33 3.98 5.74
C SER A 86 -10.67 4.40 7.17
N VAL A 87 -9.67 4.49 8.03
CA VAL A 87 -9.81 4.98 9.40
C VAL A 87 -8.84 6.16 9.58
N TYR A 88 -9.39 7.32 9.89
CA TYR A 88 -8.63 8.53 10.18
C TYR A 88 -8.52 8.73 11.68
N ILE A 89 -7.33 9.08 12.14
CA ILE A 89 -7.01 9.24 13.57
C ILE A 89 -6.23 10.54 13.78
N ASN A 90 -6.69 11.35 14.74
CA ASN A 90 -5.99 12.56 15.16
C ASN A 90 -4.73 12.17 15.97
N THR A 91 -3.55 12.30 15.38
CA THR A 91 -2.28 11.91 16.01
C THR A 91 -1.84 12.83 17.15
N VAL A 92 -2.41 14.03 17.28
CA VAL A 92 -2.18 14.89 18.45
C VAL A 92 -2.83 14.27 19.69
N GLN A 93 -4.02 13.69 19.53
CA GLN A 93 -4.71 12.99 20.60
C GLN A 93 -4.13 11.60 20.86
N TYR A 94 -3.60 10.93 19.82
CA TYR A 94 -3.07 9.57 19.88
C TYR A 94 -1.62 9.50 19.36
N PRO A 95 -0.62 9.99 20.14
CA PRO A 95 0.76 10.17 19.69
C PRO A 95 1.57 8.85 19.55
N ILE A 96 0.98 7.72 19.90
CA ILE A 96 1.61 6.39 19.79
C ILE A 96 1.81 5.94 18.33
N LEU A 97 1.08 6.53 17.40
CA LEU A 97 1.11 6.15 15.99
C LEU A 97 2.43 6.53 15.30
N PRO A 98 2.90 5.74 14.33
CA PRO A 98 4.18 5.99 13.65
C PRO A 98 4.23 7.35 12.96
N LYS A 99 5.42 7.98 12.93
CA LYS A 99 5.65 9.25 12.22
C LYS A 99 5.98 9.06 10.74
N GLU A 100 6.16 7.84 10.30
CA GLU A 100 6.53 7.48 8.93
C GLU A 100 5.45 6.59 8.30
N VAL A 101 5.36 6.62 6.98
CA VAL A 101 4.50 5.70 6.24
C VAL A 101 4.95 4.27 6.48
N LYS A 102 4.03 3.42 6.86
CA LYS A 102 4.29 1.99 7.10
C LYS A 102 3.21 1.13 6.47
N VAL A 103 3.60 -0.05 6.03
CA VAL A 103 2.64 -1.11 5.71
C VAL A 103 2.78 -2.19 6.77
N LEU A 104 1.68 -2.50 7.42
CA LEU A 104 1.60 -3.39 8.57
C LEU A 104 0.85 -4.66 8.20
N GLN A 105 1.32 -5.78 8.71
CA GLN A 105 0.56 -7.04 8.66
C GLN A 105 -0.55 -6.98 9.71
N VAL A 106 -1.78 -7.28 9.30
CA VAL A 106 -2.96 -7.20 10.18
C VAL A 106 -3.18 -8.52 10.90
N SER A 107 -3.31 -8.49 12.23
CA SER A 107 -3.87 -9.60 13.00
C SER A 107 -5.39 -9.71 12.78
N SER A 108 -5.98 -10.88 12.99
CA SER A 108 -7.44 -11.02 12.90
C SER A 108 -8.16 -10.08 13.86
N LEU A 109 -7.60 -9.86 15.06
CA LEU A 109 -8.17 -8.93 16.05
C LEU A 109 -8.15 -7.49 15.52
N LEU A 110 -6.99 -7.03 15.02
CA LEU A 110 -6.88 -5.67 14.48
C LEU A 110 -7.84 -5.44 13.31
N LYS A 111 -7.97 -6.44 12.42
CA LYS A 111 -8.91 -6.37 11.30
C LYS A 111 -10.34 -6.13 11.78
N GLU A 112 -10.82 -6.92 12.73
CA GLU A 112 -12.18 -6.79 13.26
C GLU A 112 -12.42 -5.45 13.98
N ILE A 113 -11.41 -4.94 14.70
CA ILE A 113 -11.45 -3.62 15.32
C ILE A 113 -11.58 -2.54 14.26
N LEU A 114 -10.76 -2.57 13.22
CA LEU A 114 -10.79 -1.57 12.17
C LEU A 114 -12.06 -1.62 11.31
N GLU A 115 -12.60 -2.82 11.04
CA GLU A 115 -13.92 -2.97 10.41
C GLU A 115 -14.99 -2.30 11.27
N ARG A 116 -14.98 -2.53 12.57
CA ARG A 116 -15.94 -1.92 13.49
C ARG A 116 -15.82 -0.39 13.53
N ILE A 117 -14.59 0.13 13.49
CA ILE A 117 -14.37 1.59 13.40
C ILE A 117 -14.85 2.12 12.05
N ALA A 118 -14.53 1.41 10.95
CA ALA A 118 -14.91 1.84 9.60
C ALA A 118 -16.42 1.93 9.38
N PHE A 119 -17.21 1.10 10.09
CA PHE A 119 -18.67 1.10 10.03
C PHE A 119 -19.37 1.92 11.13
N ALA A 120 -18.61 2.52 12.05
CA ALA A 120 -19.20 3.33 13.11
C ALA A 120 -19.85 4.61 12.55
N ASP A 121 -20.86 5.10 13.23
CA ASP A 121 -21.48 6.37 12.89
C ASP A 121 -20.54 7.55 13.24
N PHE A 122 -20.63 8.66 12.52
CA PHE A 122 -19.76 9.83 12.75
C PHE A 122 -19.99 10.48 14.12
N ASP A 123 -21.14 10.28 14.72
CA ASP A 123 -21.48 10.75 16.07
C ASP A 123 -21.00 9.82 17.20
N THR A 124 -20.30 8.73 16.87
CA THR A 124 -19.71 7.81 17.84
C THR A 124 -18.66 8.52 18.71
N ASP A 125 -18.91 8.57 20.02
CA ASP A 125 -17.98 9.18 20.98
C ASP A 125 -16.87 8.22 21.39
N TRP A 126 -15.73 8.30 20.67
CA TRP A 126 -14.55 7.48 20.92
C TRP A 126 -13.80 7.82 22.22
N SER A 127 -14.24 8.85 22.96
CA SER A 127 -13.71 9.17 24.29
C SER A 127 -14.38 8.40 25.42
N LYS A 128 -15.49 7.72 25.14
CA LYS A 128 -16.30 6.98 26.12
C LYS A 128 -16.22 5.46 25.92
N ARG A 129 -16.36 4.74 27.02
CA ARG A 129 -16.50 3.28 27.01
C ARG A 129 -17.85 2.87 26.39
N PRO A 130 -17.92 1.77 25.66
CA PRO A 130 -16.85 0.78 25.38
C PRO A 130 -15.94 1.14 24.20
N PHE A 131 -16.22 2.21 23.45
CA PHE A 131 -15.50 2.58 22.24
C PHE A 131 -14.03 2.95 22.51
N LEU A 132 -13.77 3.66 23.61
CA LEU A 132 -12.41 3.99 24.04
C LEU A 132 -11.56 2.73 24.30
N ASP A 133 -12.14 1.71 24.94
CA ASP A 133 -11.42 0.46 25.21
C ASP A 133 -11.09 -0.27 23.90
N LEU A 134 -12.03 -0.33 22.95
CA LEU A 134 -11.82 -0.91 21.63
C LEU A 134 -10.71 -0.18 20.87
N LEU A 135 -10.74 1.15 20.85
CA LEU A 135 -9.73 1.98 20.20
C LEU A 135 -8.34 1.75 20.80
N ASN A 136 -8.21 1.71 22.13
CA ASN A 136 -6.94 1.47 22.80
C ASN A 136 -6.35 0.10 22.45
N VAL A 137 -7.16 -0.96 22.37
CA VAL A 137 -6.71 -2.27 21.90
C VAL A 137 -6.21 -2.17 20.46
N GLY A 138 -6.95 -1.49 19.56
CA GLY A 138 -6.54 -1.28 18.18
C GLY A 138 -5.21 -0.52 18.06
N LEU A 139 -5.00 0.52 18.83
CA LEU A 139 -3.74 1.29 18.86
C LEU A 139 -2.55 0.44 19.30
N ASN A 140 -2.73 -0.40 20.33
CA ASN A 140 -1.69 -1.34 20.79
C ASN A 140 -1.36 -2.40 19.72
N GLU A 141 -2.38 -2.94 19.03
CA GLU A 141 -2.18 -3.85 17.91
C GLU A 141 -1.39 -3.20 16.75
N ILE A 142 -1.65 -1.91 16.43
CA ILE A 142 -0.91 -1.16 15.42
C ILE A 142 0.54 -0.96 15.83
N GLU A 143 0.81 -0.60 17.09
CA GLU A 143 2.16 -0.38 17.61
C GLU A 143 3.01 -1.66 17.54
N THR A 144 2.43 -2.81 17.83
CA THR A 144 3.12 -4.10 17.86
C THR A 144 3.14 -4.83 16.52
N ALA A 145 2.39 -4.34 15.52
CA ALA A 145 2.29 -4.97 14.21
C ALA A 145 3.63 -5.00 13.46
N SER A 146 3.91 -6.14 12.83
CA SER A 146 5.09 -6.27 11.97
C SER A 146 4.94 -5.46 10.69
N SER A 147 5.97 -4.68 10.36
CA SER A 147 6.01 -3.94 9.08
C SER A 147 6.50 -4.83 7.94
N VAL A 148 6.00 -4.57 6.72
CA VAL A 148 6.39 -5.27 5.49
C VAL A 148 7.00 -4.32 4.47
N SER A 149 8.04 -4.77 3.79
CA SER A 149 8.77 -3.98 2.78
C SER A 149 8.05 -4.04 1.42
N VAL A 150 6.94 -3.33 1.30
CA VAL A 150 6.19 -3.16 0.02
C VAL A 150 6.18 -1.71 -0.46
N ILE A 151 7.10 -0.89 0.07
CA ILE A 151 7.33 0.49 -0.36
C ILE A 151 8.63 0.52 -1.17
N LEU A 152 8.59 1.12 -2.35
CA LEU A 152 9.72 1.27 -3.25
C LEU A 152 10.01 2.75 -3.51
N GLN A 153 11.22 3.19 -3.15
CA GLN A 153 11.72 4.53 -3.45
C GLN A 153 12.06 4.63 -4.94
N PHE A 154 11.63 5.70 -5.60
CA PHE A 154 11.99 6.00 -6.98
C PHE A 154 13.18 6.97 -7.06
N PRO A 155 14.09 6.78 -8.04
CA PRO A 155 15.08 7.81 -8.34
C PRO A 155 14.41 9.12 -8.76
N THR A 156 14.95 10.23 -8.29
CA THR A 156 14.48 11.59 -8.60
C THR A 156 15.16 12.19 -9.82
N ASP A 157 16.22 11.57 -10.33
CA ASP A 157 16.98 12.03 -11.50
C ASP A 157 16.06 12.17 -12.72
N ARG A 158 16.00 13.36 -13.31
CA ARG A 158 15.09 13.71 -14.40
C ARG A 158 15.24 12.82 -15.64
N ARG A 159 16.44 12.33 -15.90
CA ARG A 159 16.75 11.47 -17.06
C ARG A 159 16.11 10.10 -16.94
N LEU A 160 15.95 9.61 -15.71
CA LEU A 160 15.35 8.29 -15.41
C LEU A 160 13.84 8.36 -15.23
N ARG A 161 13.33 9.47 -14.67
CA ARG A 161 11.95 9.62 -14.20
C ARG A 161 10.88 9.23 -15.22
N LYS A 162 11.07 9.59 -16.51
CA LYS A 162 10.11 9.29 -17.58
C LYS A 162 9.97 7.79 -17.91
N PHE A 163 10.92 6.97 -17.50
CA PHE A 163 10.91 5.52 -17.74
C PHE A 163 10.42 4.72 -16.52
N LEU A 164 10.16 5.40 -15.39
CA LEU A 164 9.78 4.76 -14.14
C LEU A 164 8.26 4.82 -13.95
N GLY A 165 7.66 3.76 -13.45
CA GLY A 165 6.30 3.81 -12.91
C GLY A 165 5.28 2.87 -13.52
N THR A 166 5.32 2.51 -14.79
CA THR A 166 4.26 1.70 -15.41
C THR A 166 4.71 0.35 -15.92
N GLU A 167 5.83 0.28 -16.60
CA GLU A 167 6.32 -0.94 -17.24
C GLU A 167 7.53 -1.56 -16.52
N LEU A 168 7.79 -2.83 -16.85
CA LEU A 168 8.95 -3.52 -16.35
C LEU A 168 10.23 -2.94 -16.99
N LEU A 169 11.13 -2.43 -16.15
CA LEU A 169 12.43 -1.97 -16.64
C LEU A 169 13.26 -3.13 -17.20
N PRO A 170 13.93 -2.95 -18.35
CA PRO A 170 14.75 -3.97 -18.99
C PRO A 170 16.02 -4.29 -18.17
N HIS A 171 16.91 -5.11 -18.67
CA HIS A 171 18.24 -5.30 -18.09
C HIS A 171 19.06 -4.01 -18.17
N LEU A 172 20.05 -3.84 -17.28
CA LEU A 172 20.77 -2.58 -17.09
C LEU A 172 21.43 -2.08 -18.36
N ASN A 173 22.05 -2.96 -19.16
CA ASN A 173 22.66 -2.61 -20.43
C ASN A 173 21.64 -1.99 -21.41
N VAL A 174 20.49 -2.65 -21.60
CA VAL A 174 19.41 -2.15 -22.47
C VAL A 174 18.82 -0.85 -21.93
N PHE A 175 18.71 -0.74 -20.61
CA PHE A 175 18.22 0.48 -19.99
C PHE A 175 19.22 1.64 -20.16
N ALA A 176 20.51 1.36 -20.08
CA ALA A 176 21.58 2.33 -20.30
C ALA A 176 21.51 2.93 -21.72
N ASP A 177 21.34 2.08 -22.72
CA ASP A 177 21.17 2.50 -24.12
C ASP A 177 19.91 3.35 -24.30
N LEU A 178 18.80 2.91 -23.73
CA LEU A 178 17.50 3.61 -23.82
C LEU A 178 17.54 5.01 -23.21
N VAL A 179 18.27 5.18 -22.10
CA VAL A 179 18.36 6.45 -21.37
C VAL A 179 19.47 7.34 -21.89
N GLY A 180 20.45 6.79 -22.61
CA GLY A 180 21.65 7.48 -23.05
C GLY A 180 22.66 7.75 -21.93
N LEU A 181 22.76 6.84 -20.95
CA LEU A 181 23.69 6.92 -19.83
C LEU A 181 24.52 5.64 -19.72
N SER A 182 25.72 5.74 -19.14
CA SER A 182 26.49 4.52 -18.84
C SER A 182 25.83 3.72 -17.70
N GLU A 183 25.98 2.38 -17.73
CA GLU A 183 25.52 1.48 -16.65
C GLU A 183 26.05 1.91 -15.28
N LYS A 184 27.32 2.35 -15.22
CA LYS A 184 27.96 2.87 -14.00
C LYS A 184 27.22 4.11 -13.45
N THR A 185 26.82 5.02 -14.34
CA THR A 185 26.08 6.22 -13.96
C THR A 185 24.70 5.87 -13.40
N ILE A 186 23.96 4.99 -14.08
CA ILE A 186 22.65 4.52 -13.63
C ILE A 186 22.77 3.82 -12.27
N GLY A 187 23.70 2.88 -12.14
CA GLY A 187 23.91 2.16 -10.88
C GLY A 187 24.20 3.10 -9.71
N ARG A 188 25.01 4.15 -9.93
CA ARG A 188 25.32 5.16 -8.91
C ARG A 188 24.11 6.00 -8.53
N ILE A 189 23.26 6.38 -9.49
CA ILE A 189 22.02 7.12 -9.22
C ILE A 189 21.09 6.28 -8.37
N PHE A 190 20.80 5.03 -8.78
CA PHE A 190 19.92 4.14 -8.03
C PHE A 190 20.43 3.93 -6.60
N LEU A 191 21.70 3.60 -6.42
CA LEU A 191 22.27 3.36 -5.09
C LEU A 191 22.19 4.61 -4.21
N ARG A 192 22.53 5.79 -4.73
CA ARG A 192 22.51 7.05 -4.00
C ARG A 192 21.10 7.47 -3.59
N GLU A 193 20.12 7.32 -4.49
CA GLU A 193 18.78 7.91 -4.30
C GLU A 193 17.76 6.93 -3.74
N THR A 194 18.00 5.62 -3.87
CA THR A 194 17.07 4.59 -3.40
C THR A 194 17.67 3.62 -2.36
N GLY A 195 18.98 3.69 -2.14
CA GLY A 195 19.70 2.72 -1.30
C GLY A 195 19.85 1.33 -1.94
N LEU A 196 19.33 1.12 -3.15
CA LEU A 196 19.36 -0.16 -3.85
C LEU A 196 20.19 -0.04 -5.13
N ASN A 197 20.95 -1.10 -5.49
CA ASN A 197 21.48 -1.16 -6.84
C ASN A 197 20.33 -1.40 -7.85
N TYR A 198 20.60 -1.15 -9.15
CA TYR A 198 19.58 -1.27 -10.20
C TYR A 198 18.90 -2.63 -10.24
N GLN A 199 19.65 -3.71 -10.07
CA GLN A 199 19.12 -5.08 -10.11
C GLN A 199 18.21 -5.36 -8.89
N GLN A 200 18.61 -4.93 -7.70
CA GLN A 200 17.78 -5.04 -6.49
C GLN A 200 16.50 -4.24 -6.64
N TRP A 201 16.61 -3.01 -7.11
CA TRP A 201 15.45 -2.14 -7.35
C TRP A 201 14.49 -2.76 -8.37
N ARG A 202 15.02 -3.26 -9.49
CA ARG A 202 14.21 -3.94 -10.51
C ARG A 202 13.51 -5.20 -9.98
N GLN A 203 14.16 -5.95 -9.08
CA GLN A 203 13.51 -7.10 -8.42
C GLN A 203 12.39 -6.67 -7.48
N GLN A 204 12.57 -5.60 -6.69
CA GLN A 204 11.51 -5.04 -5.86
C GLN A 204 10.32 -4.57 -6.71
N TRP A 205 10.60 -3.88 -7.81
CA TRP A 205 9.57 -3.47 -8.75
C TRP A 205 8.77 -4.65 -9.32
N ARG A 206 9.48 -5.70 -9.78
CA ARG A 206 8.83 -6.95 -10.24
C ARG A 206 7.97 -7.59 -9.16
N PHE A 207 8.42 -7.55 -7.92
CA PHE A 207 7.67 -8.10 -6.78
C PHE A 207 6.38 -7.31 -6.51
N LEU A 208 6.44 -5.98 -6.49
CA LEU A 208 5.25 -5.14 -6.33
C LEU A 208 4.25 -5.35 -7.47
N LYS A 209 4.75 -5.44 -8.71
CA LYS A 209 3.93 -5.75 -9.87
C LYS A 209 3.29 -7.14 -9.77
N ALA A 210 4.03 -8.12 -9.26
CA ALA A 210 3.47 -9.46 -9.01
C ALA A 210 2.31 -9.41 -8.00
N ILE A 211 2.45 -8.67 -6.91
CA ILE A 211 1.38 -8.48 -5.92
C ILE A 211 0.14 -7.86 -6.58
N GLU A 212 0.33 -6.81 -7.37
CA GLU A 212 -0.77 -6.13 -8.08
C GLU A 212 -1.51 -7.08 -9.02
N LEU A 213 -0.80 -7.87 -9.82
CA LEU A 213 -1.40 -8.82 -10.77
C LEU A 213 -2.09 -10.01 -10.05
N LEU A 214 -1.46 -10.53 -8.99
CA LEU A 214 -2.03 -11.58 -8.16
C LEU A 214 -3.34 -11.14 -7.51
N SER A 215 -3.42 -9.91 -7.01
CA SER A 215 -4.65 -9.39 -6.39
C SER A 215 -5.77 -9.12 -7.40
N LYS A 216 -5.45 -9.02 -8.69
CA LYS A 216 -6.42 -9.02 -9.81
C LYS A 216 -6.85 -10.43 -10.24
N ASN A 217 -6.43 -11.47 -9.51
CA ASN A 217 -6.67 -12.88 -9.84
C ASN A 217 -6.11 -13.32 -11.21
N GLU A 218 -5.05 -12.66 -11.68
CA GLU A 218 -4.37 -13.08 -12.91
C GLU A 218 -3.72 -14.47 -12.75
N LYS A 219 -3.71 -15.23 -13.83
CA LYS A 219 -3.10 -16.57 -13.83
C LYS A 219 -1.59 -16.50 -13.65
N ILE A 220 -1.02 -17.42 -12.87
CA ILE A 220 0.43 -17.48 -12.61
C ILE A 220 1.24 -17.55 -13.91
N SER A 221 0.75 -18.27 -14.94
CA SER A 221 1.37 -18.32 -16.27
C SER A 221 1.46 -16.95 -16.94
N VAL A 222 0.36 -16.17 -16.87
CA VAL A 222 0.29 -14.82 -17.42
C VAL A 222 1.25 -13.89 -16.65
N ILE A 223 1.23 -13.94 -15.32
CA ILE A 223 2.11 -13.13 -14.47
C ILE A 223 3.59 -13.43 -14.73
N SER A 224 3.95 -14.72 -14.79
CA SER A 224 5.33 -15.13 -15.04
C SER A 224 5.86 -14.63 -16.39
N HIS A 225 5.06 -14.74 -17.43
CA HIS A 225 5.41 -14.23 -18.76
C HIS A 225 5.50 -12.69 -18.76
N HIS A 226 4.48 -12.00 -18.22
CA HIS A 226 4.43 -10.53 -18.17
C HIS A 226 5.63 -9.93 -17.41
N LEU A 227 6.06 -10.59 -16.34
CA LEU A 227 7.21 -10.16 -15.54
C LEU A 227 8.56 -10.69 -16.08
N GLY A 228 8.60 -11.33 -17.25
CA GLY A 228 9.82 -11.77 -17.92
C GLY A 228 10.54 -12.92 -17.19
N PHE A 229 9.78 -13.86 -16.60
CA PHE A 229 10.34 -15.12 -16.11
C PHE A 229 10.32 -16.20 -17.20
N SER A 230 11.33 -17.06 -17.20
CA SER A 230 11.44 -18.16 -18.16
C SER A 230 10.33 -19.22 -18.00
N CYS A 231 9.80 -19.38 -16.79
CA CYS A 231 8.72 -20.33 -16.48
C CYS A 231 8.02 -19.96 -15.17
N GLU A 232 6.86 -20.57 -14.91
CA GLU A 232 6.09 -20.38 -13.67
C GLU A 232 6.88 -20.75 -12.42
N SER A 233 7.67 -21.82 -12.47
CA SER A 233 8.49 -22.27 -11.34
C SER A 233 9.53 -21.22 -10.94
N ALA A 234 10.16 -20.54 -11.91
CA ALA A 234 11.10 -19.45 -11.65
C ALA A 234 10.42 -18.25 -10.98
N PHE A 235 9.21 -17.91 -11.42
CA PHE A 235 8.39 -16.88 -10.78
C PHE A 235 8.01 -17.27 -9.35
N ILE A 236 7.51 -18.50 -9.12
CA ILE A 236 7.12 -18.96 -7.78
C ILE A 236 8.31 -18.94 -6.82
N ALA A 237 9.49 -19.41 -7.26
CA ALA A 237 10.72 -19.37 -6.47
C ALA A 237 11.15 -17.92 -6.14
N PHE A 238 11.08 -17.02 -7.12
CA PHE A 238 11.34 -15.61 -6.93
C PHE A 238 10.38 -15.00 -5.90
N PHE A 239 9.07 -15.21 -6.08
CA PHE A 239 8.04 -14.64 -5.19
C PHE A 239 8.20 -15.13 -3.75
N LYS A 240 8.45 -16.44 -3.56
CA LYS A 240 8.69 -17.02 -2.25
C LYS A 240 9.94 -16.45 -1.58
N ARG A 241 11.01 -16.21 -2.34
CA ARG A 241 12.23 -15.57 -1.82
C ARG A 241 11.98 -14.13 -1.37
N MET A 242 11.13 -13.38 -2.10
CA MET A 242 10.83 -11.98 -1.78
C MET A 242 9.85 -11.81 -0.61
N SER A 243 8.86 -12.69 -0.48
CA SER A 243 7.76 -12.57 0.49
C SER A 243 7.80 -13.59 1.64
N GLY A 244 8.63 -14.61 1.53
CA GLY A 244 8.59 -15.77 2.45
C GLY A 244 7.40 -16.72 2.21
N LYS A 245 6.44 -16.37 1.35
CA LYS A 245 5.19 -17.10 1.11
C LYS A 245 5.03 -17.45 -0.38
N SER A 246 4.24 -18.47 -0.70
CA SER A 246 3.92 -18.74 -2.11
C SER A 246 2.90 -17.75 -2.66
N PRO A 247 2.87 -17.49 -3.99
CA PRO A 247 1.86 -16.61 -4.60
C PRO A 247 0.42 -16.99 -4.26
N ARG A 248 0.12 -18.29 -4.19
CA ARG A 248 -1.22 -18.79 -3.85
C ARG A 248 -1.65 -18.44 -2.43
N MET A 249 -0.72 -18.29 -1.48
CA MET A 249 -1.04 -17.89 -0.11
C MET A 249 -1.43 -16.43 0.01
N LEU A 250 -0.97 -15.59 -0.92
CA LEU A 250 -1.36 -14.18 -0.96
C LEU A 250 -2.79 -14.00 -1.53
N ILE A 251 -3.22 -14.91 -2.44
CA ILE A 251 -4.52 -14.84 -3.11
C ILE A 251 -5.62 -15.55 -2.29
N LYS A 252 -5.25 -16.54 -1.45
CA LYS A 252 -6.25 -17.19 -0.61
C LYS A 252 -6.91 -16.15 0.28
N LYS A 253 -8.16 -15.80 -0.04
CA LYS A 253 -9.07 -15.20 0.90
C LYS A 253 -9.05 -16.06 2.16
N ASP A 254 -8.93 -15.44 3.33
CA ASP A 254 -9.33 -16.06 4.57
C ASP A 254 -10.80 -16.51 4.42
N GLN A 255 -10.99 -17.76 3.99
CA GLN A 255 -12.26 -18.45 4.14
C GLN A 255 -12.24 -19.05 5.54
N SER A 256 -12.57 -18.22 6.49
CA SER A 256 -12.90 -18.65 7.87
C SER A 256 -14.05 -17.79 8.35
#